data_6bc135781c358e380c8a58406503c8b3
#
_entry.id   6bc135781c358e380c8a58406503c8b3
#
_cell.length_a   1.000
_cell.length_b   1.000
_cell.length_c   1.000
_cell.angle_alpha   90.00
_cell.angle_beta   90.00
_cell.angle_gamma   90.00
#
_symmetry.space_group_name_H-M   'P 1'
#
loop_
_entity.id
_entity.type
_entity.pdbx_description
1 polymer ?
#
loop_
_entity_poly.entity_id
_entity_poly.type
_entity_poly.pdbx_seq_one_letter_code
_entity_poly.pdbx_strand_id
1 'polypeptide(L)'
;EIKERKEEEKIKAKNIFIQVDEDHVKERNKKGCTISKIITIYTRKRTLTKPERIPEVKQVRKELVDKFTFSGLYKDTQEMWEDVAYYIDCTYKKEEIETVFVMGDGASYIKAGTEWIGKSVFVLDTFHLEKYINNLNFDEYLKKKLQEAIEQYDPISTKNIMNEAIKKVEQEIKEDEGLGRNTKRLEKRLKKVKETKTYLINQWDGIEAHDIYKEKLTGCCQEGQVHHILSERLSTDAKVWSENGIDEMSQLRAYTQNKGDIYQKLIDISTAEKREKKIEKLEKRIRKKANKKIFGTTGVKIPIGMARDDLYYEL
;
A
#
# COMPACT_ATOMS: atom_id res chain seq x y z
N GLU A 1 8.41 10.08 10.89
CA GLU A 1 9.56 10.82 10.28
C GLU A 1 10.60 9.83 9.80
N ILE A 2 10.97 9.93 8.52
CA ILE A 2 12.06 9.18 7.92
C ILE A 2 13.37 9.87 8.35
N LYS A 3 14.25 9.11 9.01
CA LYS A 3 15.58 9.64 9.35
C LYS A 3 16.53 9.37 8.21
N GLU A 4 17.12 10.42 7.66
CA GLU A 4 18.20 10.29 6.71
C GLU A 4 19.43 9.67 7.40
N ARG A 5 19.93 8.58 6.82
CA ARG A 5 21.15 7.91 7.30
C ARG A 5 22.37 8.55 6.64
N LYS A 6 23.48 8.62 7.38
CA LYS A 6 24.76 8.93 6.78
C LYS A 6 25.10 7.88 5.73
N GLU A 7 25.82 8.26 4.69
CA GLU A 7 26.10 7.37 3.55
C GLU A 7 26.74 6.04 3.96
N GLU A 8 27.64 6.07 4.94
CA GLU A 8 28.30 4.89 5.53
C GLU A 8 27.36 3.95 6.30
N GLU A 9 26.24 4.50 6.84
CA GLU A 9 25.23 3.77 7.61
C GLU A 9 24.08 3.23 6.75
N LYS A 10 24.03 3.61 5.47
CA LYS A 10 23.00 3.13 4.56
C LYS A 10 23.11 1.62 4.32
N ILE A 11 21.96 0.98 4.23
CA ILE A 11 21.86 -0.47 4.03
C ILE A 11 22.33 -0.83 2.62
N LYS A 12 23.18 -1.84 2.51
CA LYS A 12 23.52 -2.47 1.23
C LYS A 12 22.52 -3.58 0.94
N ALA A 13 21.79 -3.43 -0.14
CA ALA A 13 20.80 -4.42 -0.57
C ALA A 13 20.78 -4.51 -2.10
N LYS A 14 20.94 -5.73 -2.64
CA LYS A 14 20.80 -5.97 -4.09
C LYS A 14 19.36 -5.94 -4.53
N ASN A 15 18.47 -6.48 -3.71
CA ASN A 15 17.05 -6.54 -4.00
C ASN A 15 16.27 -5.84 -2.87
N ILE A 16 15.28 -5.03 -3.26
CA ILE A 16 14.31 -4.42 -2.36
C ILE A 16 12.94 -4.93 -2.76
N PHE A 17 12.13 -5.30 -1.79
CA PHE A 17 10.76 -5.74 -1.99
C PHE A 17 9.82 -4.68 -1.40
N ILE A 18 8.90 -4.19 -2.22
CA ILE A 18 7.85 -3.25 -1.84
C ILE A 18 6.53 -3.97 -2.05
N GLN A 19 5.83 -4.28 -0.98
CA GLN A 19 4.52 -4.90 -1.03
C GLN A 19 3.46 -3.87 -0.71
N VAL A 20 2.47 -3.73 -1.59
CA VAL A 20 1.41 -2.72 -1.49
C VAL A 20 0.06 -3.40 -1.53
N ASP A 21 -0.81 -3.00 -0.61
CA ASP A 21 -2.18 -3.51 -0.51
C ASP A 21 -3.07 -2.50 0.23
N GLU A 22 -4.34 -2.83 0.43
CA GLU A 22 -5.31 -1.93 1.04
C GLU A 22 -6.30 -2.66 1.96
N ASP A 23 -6.87 -1.90 2.92
CA ASP A 23 -7.98 -2.36 3.74
C ASP A 23 -9.20 -1.46 3.55
N HIS A 24 -10.37 -2.07 3.40
CA HIS A 24 -11.65 -1.40 3.21
C HIS A 24 -12.33 -1.18 4.56
N VAL A 25 -12.19 0.01 5.10
CA VAL A 25 -12.67 0.37 6.44
C VAL A 25 -14.01 1.08 6.36
N LYS A 26 -14.98 0.63 7.16
CA LYS A 26 -16.29 1.27 7.22
C LYS A 26 -16.21 2.64 7.88
N GLU A 27 -16.61 3.66 7.12
CA GLU A 27 -16.60 5.04 7.58
C GLU A 27 -17.97 5.45 8.17
N ARG A 28 -17.93 6.28 9.22
CA ARG A 28 -19.14 6.85 9.83
C ARG A 28 -19.78 7.84 8.87
N ASN A 29 -21.09 7.75 8.74
CA ASN A 29 -21.91 8.67 7.92
C ASN A 29 -21.64 8.60 6.40
N LYS A 30 -20.93 7.58 5.93
CA LYS A 30 -20.68 7.36 4.50
C LYS A 30 -21.27 6.03 4.03
N LYS A 31 -21.90 6.05 2.86
CA LYS A 31 -22.28 4.81 2.17
C LYS A 31 -21.04 4.24 1.49
N GLY A 32 -20.55 3.09 1.96
CA GLY A 32 -19.35 2.43 1.44
C GLY A 32 -18.22 2.39 2.44
N CYS A 33 -17.03 2.13 1.95
CA CYS A 33 -15.81 2.04 2.74
C CYS A 33 -14.82 3.12 2.32
N THR A 34 -13.97 3.51 3.23
CA THR A 34 -12.77 4.31 2.97
C THR A 34 -11.57 3.36 2.91
N ILE A 35 -10.67 3.61 1.98
CA ILE A 35 -9.54 2.73 1.68
C ILE A 35 -8.31 3.22 2.43
N SER A 36 -7.80 2.40 3.35
CA SER A 36 -6.50 2.61 3.98
C SER A 36 -5.45 1.77 3.26
N LYS A 37 -4.39 2.41 2.77
CA LYS A 37 -3.31 1.75 2.06
C LYS A 37 -2.20 1.34 3.03
N ILE A 38 -1.51 0.26 2.70
CA ILE A 38 -0.34 -0.22 3.42
C ILE A 38 0.79 -0.55 2.44
N ILE A 39 1.97 -0.06 2.73
CA ILE A 39 3.18 -0.33 1.96
C ILE A 39 4.22 -0.91 2.91
N THR A 40 4.70 -2.11 2.61
CA THR A 40 5.75 -2.78 3.40
C THR A 40 7.00 -2.96 2.56
N ILE A 41 8.10 -2.37 3.00
CA ILE A 41 9.42 -2.42 2.35
C ILE A 41 10.33 -3.33 3.16
N TYR A 42 11.08 -4.20 2.51
CA TYR A 42 12.05 -5.07 3.16
C TYR A 42 13.11 -5.56 2.16
N THR A 43 14.23 -6.12 2.66
CA THR A 43 15.34 -6.59 1.80
C THR A 43 15.32 -8.10 1.57
N ARG A 44 14.87 -8.88 2.54
CA ARG A 44 14.83 -10.36 2.47
C ARG A 44 13.90 -10.95 3.53
N LYS A 45 13.58 -12.22 3.37
CA LYS A 45 12.92 -13.02 4.40
C LYS A 45 13.95 -13.90 5.10
N ARG A 46 13.94 -13.89 6.43
CA ARG A 46 14.76 -14.77 7.26
C ARG A 46 13.90 -15.80 7.95
N THR A 47 14.27 -17.06 7.85
CA THR A 47 13.63 -18.13 8.61
C THR A 47 14.01 -18.00 10.08
N LEU A 48 13.03 -17.92 10.96
CA LEU A 48 13.25 -17.97 12.38
C LEU A 48 13.47 -19.44 12.78
N THR A 49 14.59 -19.71 13.48
CA THR A 49 14.82 -21.03 14.11
C THR A 49 13.67 -21.32 15.06
N LYS A 50 13.06 -22.51 14.94
CA LYS A 50 12.03 -22.94 15.87
C LYS A 50 12.59 -22.94 17.29
N PRO A 51 11.90 -22.40 18.30
CA PRO A 51 12.19 -22.75 19.67
C PRO A 51 12.04 -24.27 19.80
N GLU A 52 12.99 -24.96 20.37
CA GLU A 52 13.06 -26.44 20.53
C GLU A 52 11.84 -27.05 21.26
N ARG A 53 10.92 -26.23 21.74
CA ARG A 53 9.78 -26.61 22.58
C ARG A 53 8.44 -26.80 21.88
N ILE A 54 8.32 -26.65 20.56
CA ILE A 54 7.04 -26.84 19.87
C ILE A 54 7.22 -27.75 18.65
N PRO A 55 7.16 -29.08 18.80
CA PRO A 55 7.38 -30.03 17.71
C PRO A 55 6.31 -30.02 16.62
N GLU A 56 5.12 -29.46 16.86
CA GLU A 56 3.94 -29.64 16.01
C GLU A 56 3.62 -28.48 15.05
N VAL A 57 4.39 -27.38 15.05
CA VAL A 57 4.11 -26.26 14.16
C VAL A 57 4.63 -26.56 12.74
N LYS A 58 3.74 -26.97 11.86
CA LYS A 58 4.04 -27.29 10.44
C LYS A 58 4.51 -26.10 9.60
N GLN A 59 4.34 -24.86 10.06
CA GLN A 59 4.74 -23.66 9.33
C GLN A 59 5.97 -22.99 9.96
N VAL A 60 7.03 -22.89 9.17
CA VAL A 60 8.24 -22.16 9.55
C VAL A 60 7.95 -20.67 9.51
N ARG A 61 8.01 -20.00 10.67
CA ARG A 61 7.86 -18.54 10.73
C ARG A 61 9.02 -17.85 10.02
N LYS A 62 8.69 -16.86 9.18
CA LYS A 62 9.67 -16.01 8.49
C LYS A 62 9.55 -14.58 9.00
N GLU A 63 10.68 -13.92 9.17
CA GLU A 63 10.79 -12.51 9.51
C GLU A 63 11.22 -11.71 8.30
N LEU A 64 10.66 -10.50 8.13
CA LEU A 64 11.10 -9.54 7.13
C LEU A 64 12.28 -8.75 7.69
N VAL A 65 13.41 -8.80 6.98
CA VAL A 65 14.64 -8.10 7.38
C VAL A 65 14.62 -6.69 6.80
N ASP A 66 15.11 -5.71 7.60
CA ASP A 66 15.10 -4.28 7.26
C ASP A 66 13.69 -3.77 6.91
N LYS A 67 12.69 -4.31 7.62
CA LYS A 67 11.29 -3.99 7.39
C LYS A 67 10.98 -2.56 7.78
N PHE A 68 10.28 -1.86 6.88
CA PHE A 68 9.63 -0.60 7.16
C PHE A 68 8.22 -0.59 6.57
N THR A 69 7.28 0.05 7.26
CA THR A 69 5.87 0.07 6.85
C THR A 69 5.35 1.50 6.84
N PHE A 70 4.71 1.87 5.75
CA PHE A 70 3.84 3.04 5.65
C PHE A 70 2.39 2.59 5.70
N SER A 71 1.53 3.41 6.25
CA SER A 71 0.08 3.20 6.16
C SER A 71 -0.66 4.50 6.42
N GLY A 72 -1.79 4.69 5.73
CA GLY A 72 -2.64 5.88 5.85
C GLY A 72 -3.62 6.03 4.71
N LEU A 73 -4.33 7.15 4.72
CA LEU A 73 -5.24 7.57 3.67
C LEU A 73 -4.51 8.45 2.66
N TYR A 74 -3.76 7.85 1.77
CA TYR A 74 -3.12 8.58 0.68
C TYR A 74 -4.18 9.04 -0.33
N LYS A 75 -4.41 10.33 -0.41
CA LYS A 75 -5.36 10.95 -1.36
C LYS A 75 -4.80 10.96 -2.77
N ASP A 76 -3.48 11.08 -2.88
CA ASP A 76 -2.74 11.07 -4.13
C ASP A 76 -1.77 9.88 -4.19
N THR A 77 -1.74 9.25 -5.35
CA THR A 77 -0.78 8.17 -5.65
C THR A 77 0.64 8.70 -5.70
N GLN A 78 0.82 9.94 -6.15
CA GLN A 78 2.12 10.60 -6.22
C GLN A 78 2.72 10.76 -4.82
N GLU A 79 1.99 11.37 -3.88
CA GLU A 79 2.43 11.55 -2.49
C GLU A 79 2.89 10.23 -1.87
N MET A 80 2.14 9.17 -2.10
CA MET A 80 2.47 7.83 -1.61
C MET A 80 3.82 7.32 -2.14
N TRP A 81 4.06 7.47 -3.44
CA TRP A 81 5.30 6.97 -4.04
C TRP A 81 6.49 7.90 -3.82
N GLU A 82 6.28 9.19 -3.63
CA GLU A 82 7.32 10.14 -3.19
C GLU A 82 7.84 9.76 -1.80
N ASP A 83 6.97 9.44 -0.85
CA ASP A 83 7.36 8.96 0.48
C ASP A 83 8.18 7.68 0.40
N VAL A 84 7.78 6.73 -0.43
CA VAL A 84 8.49 5.46 -0.64
C VAL A 84 9.85 5.70 -1.27
N ALA A 85 9.93 6.52 -2.32
CA ALA A 85 11.17 6.86 -3.00
C ALA A 85 12.15 7.57 -2.04
N TYR A 86 11.64 8.55 -1.29
CA TYR A 86 12.42 9.26 -0.28
C TYR A 86 12.98 8.31 0.80
N TYR A 87 12.15 7.37 1.28
CA TYR A 87 12.61 6.37 2.24
C TYR A 87 13.75 5.51 1.68
N ILE A 88 13.62 5.05 0.44
CA ILE A 88 14.65 4.25 -0.23
C ILE A 88 15.96 5.05 -0.33
N ASP A 89 15.88 6.30 -0.75
CA ASP A 89 17.01 7.19 -0.89
C ASP A 89 17.74 7.47 0.43
N CYS A 90 16.97 7.66 1.51
CA CYS A 90 17.51 7.90 2.85
C CYS A 90 18.10 6.64 3.50
N THR A 91 17.65 5.45 3.09
CA THR A 91 17.91 4.21 3.83
C THR A 91 18.92 3.28 3.15
N TYR A 92 18.91 3.23 1.81
CA TYR A 92 19.70 2.25 1.06
C TYR A 92 20.77 2.90 0.19
N LYS A 93 21.87 2.17 -0.05
CA LYS A 93 22.90 2.56 -1.02
C LYS A 93 22.42 2.31 -2.43
N LYS A 94 22.11 3.39 -3.18
CA LYS A 94 21.53 3.33 -4.54
C LYS A 94 22.37 2.52 -5.54
N GLU A 95 23.68 2.61 -5.44
CA GLU A 95 24.63 1.90 -6.30
C GLU A 95 24.60 0.38 -6.11
N GLU A 96 24.24 -0.10 -4.92
CA GLU A 96 24.16 -1.52 -4.60
C GLU A 96 22.83 -2.16 -5.01
N ILE A 97 21.81 -1.35 -5.32
CA ILE A 97 20.49 -1.85 -5.71
C ILE A 97 20.53 -2.35 -7.16
N GLU A 98 20.26 -3.64 -7.34
CA GLU A 98 20.11 -4.26 -8.65
C GLU A 98 18.65 -4.24 -9.12
N THR A 99 17.70 -4.59 -8.25
CA THR A 99 16.28 -4.69 -8.61
C THR A 99 15.38 -4.30 -7.43
N VAL A 100 14.32 -3.55 -7.71
CA VAL A 100 13.25 -3.25 -6.77
C VAL A 100 11.97 -3.96 -7.24
N PHE A 101 11.40 -4.84 -6.43
CA PHE A 101 10.18 -5.56 -6.74
C PHE A 101 8.98 -4.83 -6.14
N VAL A 102 8.09 -4.30 -6.98
CA VAL A 102 6.81 -3.71 -6.59
C VAL A 102 5.74 -4.79 -6.71
N MET A 103 5.18 -5.23 -5.59
CA MET A 103 4.30 -6.37 -5.51
C MET A 103 2.90 -5.97 -5.02
N GLY A 104 1.85 -6.50 -5.65
CA GLY A 104 0.47 -6.30 -5.24
C GLY A 104 -0.55 -6.90 -6.19
N ASP A 105 -1.82 -6.54 -6.04
CA ASP A 105 -2.96 -7.13 -6.76
C ASP A 105 -3.10 -6.64 -8.23
N GLY A 106 -2.28 -5.70 -8.66
CA GLY A 106 -2.31 -5.11 -10.00
C GLY A 106 -3.19 -3.87 -10.14
N ALA A 107 -3.64 -3.28 -9.05
CA ALA A 107 -4.29 -1.98 -9.08
C ALA A 107 -3.37 -0.92 -9.72
N SER A 108 -3.96 0.04 -10.44
CA SER A 108 -3.19 1.05 -11.19
C SER A 108 -2.25 1.86 -10.33
N TYR A 109 -2.67 2.21 -9.10
CA TYR A 109 -1.83 2.97 -8.18
C TYR A 109 -0.62 2.17 -7.68
N ILE A 110 -0.68 0.83 -7.67
CA ILE A 110 0.45 -0.04 -7.32
C ILE A 110 1.44 -0.11 -8.48
N LYS A 111 0.92 -0.34 -9.70
CA LYS A 111 1.76 -0.40 -10.91
C LYS A 111 2.46 0.92 -11.18
N ALA A 112 1.83 2.06 -10.88
CA ALA A 112 2.44 3.37 -10.99
C ALA A 112 3.76 3.48 -10.20
N GLY A 113 3.96 2.69 -9.16
CA GLY A 113 5.23 2.64 -8.43
C GLY A 113 6.45 2.35 -9.30
N THR A 114 6.27 1.64 -10.40
CA THR A 114 7.37 1.37 -11.33
C THR A 114 7.80 2.61 -12.13
N GLU A 115 6.99 3.64 -12.19
CA GLU A 115 7.32 4.93 -12.81
C GLU A 115 8.11 5.83 -11.84
N TRP A 116 7.89 5.67 -10.53
CA TRP A 116 8.51 6.47 -9.48
C TRP A 116 9.82 5.90 -8.96
N ILE A 117 9.95 4.59 -8.97
CA ILE A 117 11.10 3.87 -8.40
C ILE A 117 11.98 3.33 -9.51
N GLY A 118 13.20 3.80 -9.60
CA GLY A 118 14.18 3.30 -10.56
C GLY A 118 14.55 1.82 -10.36
N LYS A 119 14.88 1.11 -11.42
CA LYS A 119 15.22 -0.33 -11.44
C LYS A 119 14.10 -1.22 -10.90
N SER A 120 12.86 -0.76 -10.98
CA SER A 120 11.70 -1.47 -10.45
C SER A 120 11.04 -2.38 -11.47
N VAL A 121 10.46 -3.45 -10.97
CA VAL A 121 9.69 -4.45 -11.73
C VAL A 121 8.39 -4.71 -10.96
N PHE A 122 7.26 -4.65 -11.66
CA PHE A 122 5.99 -5.07 -11.08
C PHE A 122 5.90 -6.58 -11.03
N VAL A 123 5.44 -7.13 -9.91
CA VAL A 123 5.20 -8.56 -9.69
C VAL A 123 3.78 -8.74 -9.16
N LEU A 124 2.97 -9.52 -9.85
CA LEU A 124 1.60 -9.77 -9.42
C LEU A 124 1.57 -10.68 -8.18
N ASP A 125 0.76 -10.34 -7.19
CA ASP A 125 0.57 -11.19 -6.03
C ASP A 125 -0.20 -12.48 -6.40
N THR A 126 0.42 -13.62 -6.12
CA THR A 126 -0.14 -14.95 -6.43
C THR A 126 -1.44 -15.24 -5.66
N PHE A 127 -1.60 -14.74 -4.45
CA PHE A 127 -2.83 -14.91 -3.67
C PHE A 127 -4.03 -14.30 -4.39
N HIS A 128 -3.88 -13.08 -4.91
CA HIS A 128 -4.94 -12.41 -5.67
C HIS A 128 -5.20 -13.11 -7.02
N LEU A 129 -4.14 -13.56 -7.69
CA LEU A 129 -4.26 -14.34 -8.93
C LEU A 129 -5.09 -15.61 -8.70
N GLU A 130 -4.76 -16.41 -7.69
CA GLU A 130 -5.49 -17.62 -7.33
C GLU A 130 -6.94 -17.32 -6.95
N LYS A 131 -7.20 -16.25 -6.22
CA LYS A 131 -8.55 -15.79 -5.86
C LYS A 131 -9.40 -15.48 -7.10
N TYR A 132 -8.84 -14.83 -8.12
CA TYR A 132 -9.53 -14.58 -9.38
C TYR A 132 -9.87 -15.88 -10.11
N ILE A 133 -8.92 -16.81 -10.22
CA ILE A 133 -9.11 -18.10 -10.89
C ILE A 133 -10.15 -18.95 -10.15
N ASN A 134 -10.04 -19.07 -8.83
CA ASN A 134 -10.96 -19.85 -8.01
C ASN A 134 -12.41 -19.35 -8.06
N ASN A 135 -12.57 -18.07 -8.32
CA ASN A 135 -13.89 -17.43 -8.41
C ASN A 135 -14.60 -17.64 -9.75
N LEU A 136 -14.00 -18.32 -10.75
CA LEU A 136 -14.56 -18.44 -12.11
C LEU A 136 -15.70 -19.44 -12.25
N ASN A 137 -15.94 -20.31 -11.25
CA ASN A 137 -16.93 -21.39 -11.33
C ASN A 137 -16.77 -22.24 -12.61
N PHE A 138 -15.52 -22.55 -12.98
CA PHE A 138 -15.18 -23.47 -14.04
C PHE A 138 -15.34 -24.93 -13.57
N ASP A 139 -15.57 -25.85 -14.52
CA ASP A 139 -15.37 -27.26 -14.24
C ASP A 139 -13.89 -27.54 -13.94
N GLU A 140 -13.61 -28.61 -13.21
CA GLU A 140 -12.25 -28.96 -12.77
C GLU A 140 -11.26 -29.08 -13.93
N TYR A 141 -11.70 -29.57 -15.08
CA TYR A 141 -10.87 -29.74 -16.26
C TYR A 141 -10.40 -28.39 -16.83
N LEU A 142 -11.33 -27.45 -17.00
CA LEU A 142 -11.01 -26.11 -17.54
C LEU A 142 -10.19 -25.29 -16.54
N LYS A 143 -10.47 -25.44 -15.25
CA LYS A 143 -9.71 -24.80 -14.19
C LYS A 143 -8.27 -25.30 -14.18
N LYS A 144 -8.08 -26.62 -14.24
CA LYS A 144 -6.74 -27.21 -14.26
C LYS A 144 -5.95 -26.77 -15.49
N LYS A 145 -6.56 -26.79 -16.68
CA LYS A 145 -5.93 -26.27 -17.90
C LYS A 145 -5.49 -24.82 -17.78
N LEU A 146 -6.33 -23.97 -17.17
CA LEU A 146 -6.01 -22.56 -16.97
C LEU A 146 -4.82 -22.41 -16.00
N GLN A 147 -4.82 -23.16 -14.90
CA GLN A 147 -3.72 -23.16 -13.94
C GLN A 147 -2.41 -23.62 -14.59
N GLU A 148 -2.43 -24.73 -15.34
CA GLU A 148 -1.26 -25.24 -16.07
C GLU A 148 -0.71 -24.22 -17.08
N ALA A 149 -1.59 -23.54 -17.83
CA ALA A 149 -1.16 -22.51 -18.78
C ALA A 149 -0.51 -21.28 -18.09
N ILE A 150 -1.03 -20.88 -16.92
CA ILE A 150 -0.47 -19.80 -16.13
C ILE A 150 0.86 -20.22 -15.49
N GLU A 151 0.97 -21.45 -14.96
CA GLU A 151 2.20 -22.00 -14.39
C GLU A 151 3.32 -22.17 -15.43
N GLN A 152 2.93 -22.39 -16.70
CA GLN A 152 3.86 -22.44 -17.84
C GLN A 152 4.16 -21.07 -18.45
N TYR A 153 3.59 -20.00 -17.89
CA TYR A 153 3.72 -18.64 -18.38
C TYR A 153 3.34 -18.50 -19.87
N ASP A 154 2.30 -19.22 -20.30
CA ASP A 154 1.82 -19.21 -21.69
C ASP A 154 0.60 -18.27 -21.84
N PRO A 155 0.81 -17.02 -22.33
CA PRO A 155 -0.26 -16.04 -22.51
C PRO A 155 -1.24 -16.44 -23.60
N ILE A 156 -0.77 -17.17 -24.61
CA ILE A 156 -1.58 -17.56 -25.76
C ILE A 156 -2.58 -18.63 -25.33
N SER A 157 -2.09 -19.69 -24.68
CA SER A 157 -2.95 -20.75 -24.14
C SER A 157 -3.92 -20.21 -23.12
N THR A 158 -3.47 -19.34 -22.18
CA THR A 158 -4.32 -18.69 -21.20
C THR A 158 -5.45 -17.90 -21.87
N LYS A 159 -5.14 -17.09 -22.88
CA LYS A 159 -6.13 -16.33 -23.65
C LYS A 159 -7.12 -17.22 -24.40
N ASN A 160 -6.65 -18.32 -25.00
CA ASN A 160 -7.49 -19.26 -25.73
C ASN A 160 -8.46 -20.01 -24.82
N ILE A 161 -7.99 -20.47 -23.65
CA ILE A 161 -8.83 -21.12 -22.64
C ILE A 161 -9.92 -20.17 -22.14
N MET A 162 -9.58 -18.91 -21.86
CA MET A 162 -10.56 -17.91 -21.45
C MET A 162 -11.57 -17.57 -22.57
N ASN A 163 -11.15 -17.58 -23.83
CA ASN A 163 -12.04 -17.41 -24.97
C ASN A 163 -13.00 -18.60 -25.14
N GLU A 164 -12.51 -19.82 -24.95
CA GLU A 164 -13.34 -21.04 -24.97
C GLU A 164 -14.40 -20.99 -23.86
N ALA A 165 -13.99 -20.61 -22.64
CA ALA A 165 -14.91 -20.42 -21.52
C ALA A 165 -16.00 -19.37 -21.81
N ILE A 166 -15.64 -18.23 -22.42
CA ILE A 166 -16.59 -17.20 -22.82
C ILE A 166 -17.62 -17.76 -23.81
N LYS A 167 -17.15 -18.41 -24.88
CA LYS A 167 -18.02 -19.00 -25.90
C LYS A 167 -18.98 -20.04 -25.32
N LYS A 168 -18.50 -20.89 -24.40
CA LYS A 168 -19.34 -21.88 -23.71
C LYS A 168 -20.48 -21.23 -22.92
N VAL A 169 -20.18 -20.19 -22.13
CA VAL A 169 -21.22 -19.48 -21.37
C VAL A 169 -22.17 -18.71 -22.28
N GLU A 170 -21.69 -18.11 -23.38
CA GLU A 170 -22.53 -17.43 -24.37
C GLU A 170 -23.48 -18.41 -25.08
N GLN A 171 -23.04 -19.64 -25.31
CA GLN A 171 -23.89 -20.70 -25.86
C GLN A 171 -24.94 -21.16 -24.84
N GLU A 172 -24.57 -21.38 -23.58
CA GLU A 172 -25.52 -21.71 -22.49
C GLU A 172 -26.62 -20.64 -22.35
N ILE A 173 -26.27 -19.35 -22.49
CA ILE A 173 -27.25 -18.24 -22.48
C ILE A 173 -28.22 -18.35 -23.63
N LYS A 174 -27.75 -18.57 -24.87
CA LYS A 174 -28.61 -18.70 -26.05
C LYS A 174 -29.59 -19.90 -25.96
N GLU A 175 -29.10 -21.02 -25.42
CA GLU A 175 -29.93 -22.22 -25.21
C GLU A 175 -30.99 -21.95 -24.16
N ASP A 176 -30.69 -21.32 -23.05
CA ASP A 176 -31.66 -20.98 -22.02
C ASP A 176 -32.67 -19.90 -22.50
N GLU A 177 -32.23 -18.90 -23.27
CA GLU A 177 -33.13 -17.92 -23.92
C GLU A 177 -34.11 -18.61 -24.88
N GLY A 178 -33.63 -19.54 -25.72
CA GLY A 178 -34.46 -20.33 -26.63
C GLY A 178 -35.51 -21.19 -25.91
N LEU A 179 -35.23 -21.55 -24.64
CA LEU A 179 -36.15 -22.31 -23.78
C LEU A 179 -37.00 -21.40 -22.86
N GLY A 180 -36.91 -20.07 -22.99
CA GLY A 180 -37.64 -19.12 -22.15
C GLY A 180 -37.18 -19.09 -20.67
N ARG A 181 -35.93 -19.54 -20.38
CA ARG A 181 -35.39 -19.58 -19.03
C ARG A 181 -34.73 -18.27 -18.64
N ASN A 182 -34.58 -18.06 -17.34
CA ASN A 182 -33.94 -16.84 -16.81
C ASN A 182 -32.39 -16.93 -16.91
N THR A 183 -31.78 -16.08 -17.70
CA THR A 183 -30.37 -16.05 -18.01
C THR A 183 -29.53 -15.17 -17.06
N LYS A 184 -30.10 -14.41 -16.14
CA LYS A 184 -29.40 -13.46 -15.26
C LYS A 184 -28.18 -14.05 -14.52
N ARG A 185 -28.23 -15.32 -14.14
CA ARG A 185 -27.11 -16.01 -13.48
C ARG A 185 -25.95 -16.23 -14.44
N LEU A 186 -26.25 -16.67 -15.66
CA LEU A 186 -25.26 -16.90 -16.71
C LEU A 186 -24.65 -15.60 -17.22
N GLU A 187 -25.41 -14.53 -17.34
CA GLU A 187 -24.93 -13.20 -17.69
C GLU A 187 -23.91 -12.67 -16.65
N LYS A 188 -24.21 -12.85 -15.35
CA LYS A 188 -23.26 -12.52 -14.27
C LYS A 188 -21.99 -13.35 -14.36
N ARG A 189 -22.12 -14.64 -14.69
CA ARG A 189 -20.97 -15.53 -14.89
C ARG A 189 -20.15 -15.08 -16.10
N LEU A 190 -20.80 -14.77 -17.22
CA LEU A 190 -20.15 -14.27 -18.44
C LEU A 190 -19.35 -12.97 -18.16
N LYS A 191 -19.99 -12.02 -17.47
CA LYS A 191 -19.34 -10.78 -17.07
C LYS A 191 -18.06 -11.06 -16.27
N LYS A 192 -18.15 -11.92 -15.27
CA LYS A 192 -17.02 -12.29 -14.42
C LYS A 192 -15.88 -12.97 -15.19
N VAL A 193 -16.21 -13.86 -16.14
CA VAL A 193 -15.20 -14.51 -16.99
C VAL A 193 -14.50 -13.49 -17.89
N LYS A 194 -15.24 -12.54 -18.47
CA LYS A 194 -14.67 -11.44 -19.28
C LYS A 194 -13.78 -10.51 -18.46
N GLU A 195 -14.21 -10.14 -17.25
CA GLU A 195 -13.40 -9.32 -16.32
C GLU A 195 -12.12 -10.05 -15.92
N THR A 196 -12.19 -11.33 -15.57
CA THR A 196 -10.98 -12.11 -15.21
C THR A 196 -10.04 -12.26 -16.40
N LYS A 197 -10.55 -12.51 -17.61
CA LYS A 197 -9.72 -12.52 -18.83
C LYS A 197 -8.96 -11.20 -19.00
N THR A 198 -9.66 -10.08 -18.89
CA THR A 198 -9.06 -8.74 -19.00
C THR A 198 -8.00 -8.52 -17.92
N TYR A 199 -8.30 -8.92 -16.69
CA TYR A 199 -7.34 -8.86 -15.58
C TYR A 199 -6.08 -9.67 -15.89
N LEU A 200 -6.19 -10.95 -16.27
CA LEU A 200 -5.04 -11.80 -16.58
C LEU A 200 -4.16 -11.20 -17.68
N ILE A 201 -4.78 -10.69 -18.76
CA ILE A 201 -4.05 -10.08 -19.88
C ILE A 201 -3.33 -8.80 -19.45
N ASN A 202 -4.01 -7.93 -18.69
CA ASN A 202 -3.45 -6.65 -18.26
C ASN A 202 -2.37 -6.81 -17.19
N GLN A 203 -2.35 -7.94 -16.49
CA GLN A 203 -1.36 -8.23 -15.44
C GLN A 203 -0.29 -9.23 -15.90
N TRP A 204 -0.25 -9.54 -17.20
CA TRP A 204 0.62 -10.61 -17.70
C TRP A 204 2.10 -10.37 -17.40
N ASP A 205 2.56 -9.14 -17.56
CA ASP A 205 3.96 -8.77 -17.25
C ASP A 205 4.31 -9.10 -15.79
N GLY A 206 3.37 -8.86 -14.86
CA GLY A 206 3.53 -9.18 -13.45
C GLY A 206 3.45 -10.69 -13.14
N ILE A 207 2.75 -11.47 -13.98
CA ILE A 207 2.74 -12.93 -13.90
C ILE A 207 4.07 -13.48 -14.42
N GLU A 208 4.52 -13.03 -15.58
CA GLU A 208 5.77 -13.46 -16.21
C GLU A 208 7.00 -13.09 -15.37
N ALA A 209 6.94 -12.01 -14.62
CA ALA A 209 8.00 -11.61 -13.69
C ALA A 209 8.33 -12.72 -12.66
N HIS A 210 7.39 -13.62 -12.33
CA HIS A 210 7.65 -14.76 -11.45
C HIS A 210 8.63 -15.76 -12.07
N ASP A 211 8.60 -15.97 -13.37
CA ASP A 211 9.55 -16.84 -14.06
C ASP A 211 10.91 -16.14 -14.21
N ILE A 212 10.89 -14.92 -14.75
CA ILE A 212 12.11 -14.14 -15.00
C ILE A 212 12.95 -13.95 -13.73
N TYR A 213 12.31 -13.70 -12.59
CA TYR A 213 12.97 -13.41 -11.33
C TYR A 213 12.83 -14.51 -10.27
N LYS A 214 12.55 -15.74 -10.69
CA LYS A 214 12.27 -16.90 -9.83
C LYS A 214 13.28 -17.07 -8.68
N GLU A 215 14.57 -16.92 -8.96
CA GLU A 215 15.64 -17.09 -7.98
C GLU A 215 15.74 -15.92 -6.97
N LYS A 216 15.16 -14.77 -7.29
CA LYS A 216 15.21 -13.57 -6.46
C LYS A 216 13.93 -13.38 -5.62
N LEU A 217 12.79 -13.86 -6.11
CA LEU A 217 11.50 -13.66 -5.47
C LEU A 217 11.33 -14.53 -4.21
N THR A 218 10.80 -13.92 -3.16
CA THR A 218 10.61 -14.57 -1.85
C THR A 218 9.14 -14.85 -1.51
N GLY A 219 8.24 -14.73 -2.47
CA GLY A 219 6.79 -14.83 -2.30
C GLY A 219 6.19 -13.58 -1.61
N CYS A 220 4.87 -13.44 -1.68
CA CYS A 220 4.14 -12.35 -1.01
C CYS A 220 3.77 -12.71 0.44
N CYS A 221 3.63 -11.71 1.30
CA CYS A 221 3.14 -11.85 2.67
C CYS A 221 2.19 -10.70 3.03
N GLN A 222 1.67 -10.00 2.03
CA GLN A 222 0.92 -8.77 2.22
C GLN A 222 -0.41 -8.98 2.93
N GLU A 223 -1.14 -10.04 2.62
CA GLU A 223 -2.38 -10.41 3.31
C GLU A 223 -2.18 -10.45 4.84
N GLY A 224 -1.10 -11.09 5.31
CA GLY A 224 -0.74 -11.11 6.72
C GLY A 224 -0.41 -9.72 7.28
N GLN A 225 0.24 -8.86 6.49
CA GLN A 225 0.55 -7.49 6.92
C GLN A 225 -0.73 -6.65 7.01
N VAL A 226 -1.62 -6.71 6.01
CA VAL A 226 -2.93 -6.04 6.04
C VAL A 226 -3.70 -6.48 7.27
N HIS A 227 -3.83 -7.79 7.49
CA HIS A 227 -4.58 -8.34 8.62
C HIS A 227 -4.03 -7.82 9.96
N HIS A 228 -2.75 -8.01 10.24
CA HIS A 228 -2.18 -7.68 11.54
C HIS A 228 -2.00 -6.18 11.79
N ILE A 229 -1.79 -5.38 10.75
CA ILE A 229 -1.56 -3.94 10.92
C ILE A 229 -2.86 -3.16 10.84
N LEU A 230 -3.73 -3.47 9.89
CA LEU A 230 -4.95 -2.72 9.63
C LEU A 230 -6.20 -3.44 10.08
N SER A 231 -6.53 -4.60 9.46
CA SER A 231 -7.86 -5.19 9.54
C SER A 231 -8.26 -5.59 10.96
N GLU A 232 -7.33 -6.18 11.72
CA GLU A 232 -7.55 -6.56 13.12
C GLU A 232 -8.02 -5.38 13.99
N ARG A 233 -7.57 -4.17 13.67
CA ARG A 233 -7.94 -2.96 14.41
C ARG A 233 -9.07 -2.18 13.76
N LEU A 234 -9.10 -2.08 12.44
CA LEU A 234 -9.96 -1.15 11.72
C LEU A 234 -11.22 -1.78 11.14
N SER A 235 -11.11 -2.94 10.52
CA SER A 235 -12.20 -3.53 9.72
C SER A 235 -12.77 -4.83 10.27
N THR A 236 -12.06 -5.52 11.16
CA THR A 236 -12.59 -6.69 11.86
C THR A 236 -13.70 -6.28 12.82
N ASP A 237 -14.77 -7.07 12.91
CA ASP A 237 -15.98 -6.78 13.66
C ASP A 237 -16.79 -5.60 13.09
N ALA A 238 -17.85 -5.19 13.77
CA ALA A 238 -18.74 -4.10 13.35
C ALA A 238 -18.18 -2.71 13.71
N LYS A 239 -16.89 -2.47 13.51
CA LYS A 239 -16.25 -1.18 13.81
C LYS A 239 -16.54 -0.14 12.74
N VAL A 240 -16.74 1.10 13.16
CA VAL A 240 -17.00 2.26 12.29
C VAL A 240 -16.14 3.43 12.77
N TRP A 241 -15.46 4.07 11.86
CA TRP A 241 -14.49 5.12 12.15
C TRP A 241 -14.86 6.45 11.50
N SER A 242 -14.30 7.56 11.97
CA SER A 242 -14.20 8.79 11.19
C SER A 242 -13.03 8.68 10.20
N GLU A 243 -13.06 9.46 9.10
CA GLU A 243 -11.96 9.51 8.13
C GLU A 243 -10.61 9.78 8.81
N ASN A 244 -10.54 10.84 9.63
CA ASN A 244 -9.32 11.15 10.39
C ASN A 244 -8.90 10.02 11.33
N GLY A 245 -9.87 9.35 11.98
CA GLY A 245 -9.57 8.22 12.87
C GLY A 245 -9.02 7.00 12.13
N ILE A 246 -9.43 6.77 10.87
CA ILE A 246 -8.84 5.73 10.02
C ILE A 246 -7.38 6.08 9.72
N ASP A 247 -7.13 7.31 9.29
CA ASP A 247 -5.80 7.77 8.92
C ASP A 247 -4.83 7.73 10.10
N GLU A 248 -5.17 8.40 11.20
CA GLU A 248 -4.36 8.46 12.42
C GLU A 248 -4.06 7.06 12.99
N MET A 249 -5.06 6.17 13.00
CA MET A 249 -4.87 4.80 13.50
C MET A 249 -3.99 3.97 12.57
N SER A 250 -4.13 4.12 11.25
CA SER A 250 -3.29 3.43 10.26
C SER A 250 -1.83 3.87 10.42
N GLN A 251 -1.57 5.16 10.52
CA GLN A 251 -0.24 5.72 10.75
C GLN A 251 0.35 5.27 12.10
N LEU A 252 -0.45 5.27 13.17
CA LEU A 252 -0.02 4.84 14.48
C LEU A 252 0.37 3.35 14.48
N ARG A 253 -0.41 2.49 13.81
CA ARG A 253 -0.11 1.07 13.68
C ARG A 253 1.17 0.84 12.89
N ALA A 254 1.38 1.55 11.78
CA ALA A 254 2.61 1.49 11.00
C ALA A 254 3.82 1.97 11.84
N TYR A 255 3.69 3.09 12.55
CA TYR A 255 4.72 3.61 13.44
C TYR A 255 5.15 2.59 14.50
N THR A 256 4.16 1.91 15.12
CA THR A 256 4.42 0.84 16.10
C THR A 256 5.15 -0.35 15.46
N GLN A 257 4.75 -0.75 14.25
CA GLN A 257 5.42 -1.83 13.52
C GLN A 257 6.87 -1.50 13.16
N ASN A 258 7.15 -0.23 12.94
CA ASN A 258 8.49 0.29 12.71
C ASN A 258 9.31 0.47 14.02
N LYS A 259 8.82 -0.10 15.13
CA LYS A 259 9.43 0.01 16.47
C LYS A 259 9.49 1.45 17.00
N GLY A 260 8.58 2.29 16.57
CA GLY A 260 8.47 3.66 17.08
C GLY A 260 8.02 3.68 18.53
N ASP A 261 8.62 4.57 19.32
CA ASP A 261 8.23 4.83 20.70
C ASP A 261 7.04 5.80 20.72
N ILE A 262 5.84 5.26 20.96
CA ILE A 262 4.60 6.05 21.01
C ILE A 262 4.65 7.08 22.15
N TYR A 263 5.21 6.70 23.28
CA TYR A 263 5.27 7.59 24.44
C TYR A 263 6.17 8.80 24.16
N GLN A 264 7.36 8.57 23.61
CA GLN A 264 8.25 9.65 23.21
C GLN A 264 7.62 10.53 22.12
N LYS A 265 6.95 9.92 21.13
CA LYS A 265 6.24 10.67 20.07
C LYS A 265 5.16 11.60 20.65
N LEU A 266 4.37 11.14 21.61
CA LEU A 266 3.35 11.96 22.28
C LEU A 266 3.96 13.13 23.06
N ILE A 267 5.11 12.89 23.73
CA ILE A 267 5.87 13.96 24.42
C ILE A 267 6.34 15.00 23.40
N ASP A 268 6.90 14.54 22.27
CA ASP A 268 7.42 15.43 21.22
C ASP A 268 6.31 16.30 20.63
N ILE A 269 5.15 15.71 20.29
CA ILE A 269 3.96 16.43 19.81
C ILE A 269 3.50 17.46 20.85
N SER A 270 3.32 17.04 22.11
CA SER A 270 2.89 17.95 23.17
C SER A 270 3.86 19.10 23.40
N THR A 271 5.17 18.82 23.23
CA THR A 271 6.22 19.84 23.38
C THR A 271 6.21 20.82 22.19
N ALA A 272 6.05 20.30 20.96
CA ALA A 272 5.91 21.13 19.76
C ALA A 272 4.70 22.06 19.85
N GLU A 273 3.52 21.53 20.23
CA GLU A 273 2.32 22.36 20.43
C GLU A 273 2.49 23.46 21.50
N LYS A 274 3.22 23.16 22.59
CA LYS A 274 3.51 24.16 23.62
C LYS A 274 4.43 25.24 23.08
N ARG A 275 5.42 24.86 22.24
CA ARG A 275 6.31 25.83 21.57
C ARG A 275 5.53 26.73 20.60
N GLU A 276 4.70 26.15 19.74
CA GLU A 276 3.85 26.93 18.81
C GLU A 276 2.94 27.91 19.52
N LYS A 277 2.23 27.46 20.56
CA LYS A 277 1.39 28.33 21.39
C LYS A 277 2.18 29.46 22.06
N LYS A 278 3.44 29.20 22.43
CA LYS A 278 4.33 30.20 23.00
C LYS A 278 4.77 31.23 21.94
N ILE A 279 5.13 30.76 20.75
CA ILE A 279 5.50 31.60 19.61
C ILE A 279 4.31 32.50 19.23
N GLU A 280 3.12 31.93 19.05
CA GLU A 280 1.90 32.70 18.74
C GLU A 280 1.59 33.81 19.79
N LYS A 281 1.78 33.46 21.06
CA LYS A 281 1.62 34.48 22.14
C LYS A 281 2.67 35.57 22.05
N LEU A 282 3.91 35.25 21.73
CA LEU A 282 5.00 36.22 21.53
C LEU A 282 4.71 37.11 20.32
N GLU A 283 4.33 36.54 19.19
CA GLU A 283 3.93 37.31 18.00
C GLU A 283 2.78 38.28 18.30
N LYS A 284 1.73 37.80 18.98
CA LYS A 284 0.63 38.67 19.40
C LYS A 284 1.10 39.83 20.31
N ARG A 285 2.08 39.57 21.20
CA ARG A 285 2.66 40.63 22.07
C ARG A 285 3.50 41.61 21.27
N ILE A 286 4.30 41.15 20.33
CA ILE A 286 5.13 41.99 19.44
C ILE A 286 4.23 42.84 18.57
N ARG A 287 3.21 42.26 17.93
CA ARG A 287 2.22 43.02 17.15
C ARG A 287 1.50 44.08 17.97
N LYS A 288 1.10 43.77 19.23
CA LYS A 288 0.51 44.78 20.14
C LYS A 288 1.48 45.90 20.49
N LYS A 289 2.76 45.60 20.75
CA LYS A 289 3.78 46.62 21.04
C LYS A 289 4.09 47.46 19.81
N ALA A 290 4.22 46.85 18.61
CA ALA A 290 4.43 47.56 17.36
C ALA A 290 3.25 48.50 17.05
N ASN A 291 2.01 48.01 17.15
CA ASN A 291 0.82 48.84 16.99
C ASN A 291 0.76 49.97 17.99
N LYS A 292 1.13 49.76 19.26
CA LYS A 292 1.14 50.82 20.29
C LYS A 292 2.21 51.87 20.01
N LYS A 293 3.36 51.48 19.39
CA LYS A 293 4.40 52.44 18.98
C LYS A 293 4.00 53.27 17.74
N ILE A 294 3.31 52.65 16.80
CA ILE A 294 2.95 53.25 15.51
C ILE A 294 1.70 54.16 15.70
N PHE A 295 0.74 53.73 16.52
CA PHE A 295 -0.53 54.46 16.74
C PHE A 295 -0.52 55.43 17.91
N GLY A 296 0.58 55.53 18.66
CA GLY A 296 0.70 56.48 19.78
C GLY A 296 0.76 57.96 19.34
N THR A 297 0.95 58.24 18.04
CA THR A 297 1.15 59.60 17.57
C THR A 297 0.39 60.02 16.29
N THR A 298 -0.13 59.09 15.47
CA THR A 298 -0.70 59.52 14.16
C THR A 298 -1.74 58.55 13.58
N GLY A 299 -2.70 58.09 14.12
CA GLY A 299 -3.91 57.41 13.56
C GLY A 299 -3.90 56.75 12.17
N VAL A 300 -2.76 56.43 11.57
CA VAL A 300 -2.62 55.83 10.23
C VAL A 300 -2.36 54.32 10.33
N LYS A 301 -3.23 53.52 9.71
CA LYS A 301 -3.05 52.06 9.57
C LYS A 301 -2.09 51.75 8.44
N ILE A 302 -0.91 51.23 8.76
CA ILE A 302 0.02 50.65 7.75
C ILE A 302 -0.17 49.13 7.73
N PRO A 303 -0.41 48.50 6.57
CA PRO A 303 -0.43 47.03 6.47
C PRO A 303 0.99 46.52 6.65
N ILE A 304 1.22 45.73 7.68
CA ILE A 304 2.52 45.11 7.96
C ILE A 304 2.58 43.77 7.23
N GLY A 305 3.23 43.76 6.05
CA GLY A 305 3.83 42.58 5.48
C GLY A 305 5.29 42.54 5.89
N MET A 306 5.64 41.90 6.98
CA MET A 306 7.02 41.58 7.30
C MET A 306 7.25 40.09 7.18
N ALA A 307 8.38 39.75 6.54
CA ALA A 307 8.81 38.40 6.27
C ALA A 307 9.10 37.62 7.57
N ARG A 308 8.81 36.34 7.54
CA ARG A 308 9.04 35.38 8.64
C ARG A 308 10.52 35.21 9.03
N ASP A 309 11.44 35.70 8.22
CA ASP A 309 12.86 35.35 8.30
C ASP A 309 13.66 36.11 9.38
N ASP A 310 13.12 37.22 9.90
CA ASP A 310 13.84 38.00 10.91
C ASP A 310 13.65 37.53 12.37
N LEU A 311 12.86 36.51 12.61
CA LEU A 311 12.53 36.01 13.96
C LEU A 311 13.44 34.86 14.47
N TYR A 312 14.35 34.39 13.65
CA TYR A 312 15.18 33.20 14.00
C TYR A 312 16.50 33.53 14.70
N TYR A 313 16.87 34.80 14.84
CA TYR A 313 18.17 35.20 15.43
C TYR A 313 18.15 35.64 16.90
N GLU A 314 17.00 35.63 17.59
CA GLU A 314 16.89 35.99 18.99
C GLU A 314 16.29 34.89 19.91
N LEU A 315 16.47 33.62 19.58
CA LEU A 315 16.05 32.51 20.48
C LEU A 315 17.28 31.63 20.79
#